data_4b8ebc6b16613a9e8017ae1007856b2f
#
_entry.id   4b8ebc6b16613a9e8017ae1007856b2f
#
_cell.length_a   1.000
_cell.length_b   1.000
_cell.length_c   1.000
_cell.angle_alpha   90.00
_cell.angle_beta   90.00
_cell.angle_gamma   90.00
#
_symmetry.space_group_name_H-M   'P 1'
#
loop_
_entity.id
_entity.type
_entity.pdbx_description
1 polymer ?
#
loop_
_entity_poly.entity_id
_entity_poly.type
_entity_poly.pdbx_seq_one_letter_code
_entity_poly.pdbx_strand_id
1 'polypeptide(L)'
;MQTLTLKQKIFNSSITKIVLALLVFLVVVVIGQQVVSRLLSITTLDKDVRNVIKGVFVSSSVIISYVLFFKNYERRKVVEFAYQGLVKNLIIGASVGFILQSLTILVIYLNGGYRIVAINPLSFIVIPFVTMLTVSIIEEVLVRGIIFRITEEKLGSYIALTISSLIFGALHLANPHSSLLSGLCVTTAGFLLGSVFIYSRNLWFPIALHFAWNFTQSGIFGAVTSGNEKSSSLLEAKIQGLEIITGGEFGPEGSIQATLICLIAAVIFLFLSFNGNKIIKPYWRQ
;
A
#
# COMPACT_ATOMS: atom_id res chain seq x y z
N MET A 1 -32.72 5.35 -25.80
CA MET A 1 -31.50 5.69 -25.10
C MET A 1 -31.16 7.16 -25.36
N GLN A 2 -31.18 8.02 -24.35
CA GLN A 2 -30.74 9.41 -24.51
C GLN A 2 -29.25 9.44 -24.85
N THR A 3 -28.88 10.04 -25.96
CA THR A 3 -27.50 10.23 -26.35
C THR A 3 -26.82 11.21 -25.38
N LEU A 4 -25.81 10.75 -24.64
CA LEU A 4 -25.04 11.61 -23.75
C LEU A 4 -24.40 12.77 -24.54
N THR A 5 -24.49 13.99 -24.01
CA THR A 5 -23.78 15.14 -24.56
C THR A 5 -22.28 14.92 -24.51
N LEU A 6 -21.49 15.62 -25.34
CA LEU A 6 -20.02 15.54 -25.33
C LEU A 6 -19.45 15.82 -23.92
N LYS A 7 -19.98 16.82 -23.24
CA LYS A 7 -19.60 17.15 -21.85
C LYS A 7 -19.83 15.97 -20.90
N GLN A 8 -20.99 15.30 -20.98
CA GLN A 8 -21.31 14.12 -20.16
C GLN A 8 -20.39 12.94 -20.50
N LYS A 9 -20.04 12.72 -21.77
CA LYS A 9 -19.09 11.67 -22.17
C LYS A 9 -17.69 11.91 -21.58
N ILE A 10 -17.21 13.14 -21.63
CA ILE A 10 -15.90 13.52 -21.06
C ILE A 10 -15.91 13.30 -19.54
N PHE A 11 -16.89 13.86 -18.83
CA PHE A 11 -16.95 13.74 -17.36
C PHE A 11 -17.14 12.27 -16.88
N ASN A 12 -17.80 11.44 -17.65
CA ASN A 12 -17.99 10.02 -17.32
C ASN A 12 -16.85 9.11 -17.80
N SER A 13 -15.84 9.66 -18.48
CA SER A 13 -14.70 8.84 -18.92
C SER A 13 -13.83 8.37 -17.74
N SER A 14 -13.31 7.15 -17.83
CA SER A 14 -12.41 6.59 -16.79
C SER A 14 -11.17 7.47 -16.56
N ILE A 15 -10.62 8.04 -17.63
CA ILE A 15 -9.44 8.94 -17.55
C ILE A 15 -9.78 10.19 -16.74
N THR A 16 -10.91 10.86 -17.02
CA THR A 16 -11.32 12.06 -16.28
C THR A 16 -11.57 11.72 -14.80
N LYS A 17 -12.23 10.60 -14.52
CA LYS A 17 -12.45 10.13 -13.14
C LYS A 17 -11.13 9.92 -12.40
N ILE A 18 -10.17 9.23 -13.02
CA ILE A 18 -8.84 9.01 -12.42
C ILE A 18 -8.15 10.35 -12.18
N VAL A 19 -8.06 11.20 -13.18
CA VAL A 19 -7.36 12.50 -13.06
C VAL A 19 -7.97 13.36 -11.95
N LEU A 20 -9.29 13.50 -11.92
CA LEU A 20 -9.95 14.30 -10.87
C LEU A 20 -9.80 13.69 -9.48
N ALA A 21 -9.91 12.36 -9.37
CA ALA A 21 -9.70 11.67 -8.09
C ALA A 21 -8.26 11.85 -7.61
N LEU A 22 -7.27 11.72 -8.50
CA LEU A 22 -5.85 11.94 -8.18
C LEU A 22 -5.57 13.39 -7.76
N LEU A 23 -6.16 14.37 -8.43
CA LEU A 23 -6.02 15.80 -8.06
C LEU A 23 -6.58 16.06 -6.65
N VAL A 24 -7.80 15.59 -6.36
CA VAL A 24 -8.39 15.73 -5.02
C VAL A 24 -7.55 15.02 -3.97
N PHE A 25 -7.11 13.80 -4.25
CA PHE A 25 -6.24 13.03 -3.37
C PHE A 25 -4.93 13.77 -3.06
N LEU A 26 -4.23 14.26 -4.10
CA LEU A 26 -2.97 14.98 -3.96
C LEU A 26 -3.14 16.26 -3.13
N VAL A 27 -4.19 17.03 -3.42
CA VAL A 27 -4.53 18.25 -2.66
C VAL A 27 -4.76 17.91 -1.19
N VAL A 28 -5.54 16.87 -0.88
CA VAL A 28 -5.83 16.46 0.51
C VAL A 28 -4.56 16.02 1.23
N VAL A 29 -3.71 15.20 0.58
CA VAL A 29 -2.47 14.72 1.19
C VAL A 29 -1.49 15.87 1.42
N VAL A 30 -1.17 16.65 0.38
CA VAL A 30 -0.15 17.71 0.47
C VAL A 30 -0.60 18.85 1.39
N ILE A 31 -1.80 19.40 1.13
CA ILE A 31 -2.31 20.52 1.94
C ILE A 31 -2.62 20.05 3.36
N GLY A 32 -3.22 18.87 3.52
CA GLY A 32 -3.52 18.30 4.84
C GLY A 32 -2.26 18.11 5.69
N GLN A 33 -1.18 17.58 5.09
CA GLN A 33 0.12 17.45 5.78
C GLN A 33 0.71 18.80 6.16
N GLN A 34 0.69 19.78 5.27
CA GLN A 34 1.24 21.12 5.53
C GLN A 34 0.46 21.85 6.62
N VAL A 35 -0.87 21.88 6.50
CA VAL A 35 -1.75 22.56 7.46
C VAL A 35 -1.59 21.96 8.86
N VAL A 36 -1.71 20.63 9.00
CA VAL A 36 -1.59 20.00 10.32
C VAL A 36 -0.19 20.14 10.89
N SER A 37 0.86 20.05 10.06
CA SER A 37 2.24 20.26 10.52
C SER A 37 2.46 21.67 11.03
N ARG A 38 1.92 22.68 10.34
CA ARG A 38 2.02 24.09 10.76
C ARG A 38 1.24 24.37 12.05
N LEU A 39 0.02 23.83 12.18
CA LEU A 39 -0.77 23.95 13.40
C LEU A 39 -0.10 23.27 14.60
N LEU A 40 0.49 22.10 14.39
CA LEU A 40 1.19 21.39 15.46
C LEU A 40 2.54 22.02 15.82
N SER A 41 3.21 22.73 14.89
CA SER A 41 4.49 23.37 15.15
C SER A 41 4.44 24.49 16.18
N ILE A 42 3.28 25.12 16.38
CA ILE A 42 3.07 26.18 17.37
C ILE A 42 2.64 25.63 18.75
N THR A 43 2.50 24.31 18.88
CA THR A 43 2.17 23.66 20.17
C THR A 43 3.43 23.27 20.92
N THR A 44 3.30 23.10 22.25
CA THR A 44 4.36 22.58 23.12
C THR A 44 4.42 21.05 23.17
N LEU A 45 3.64 20.36 22.31
CA LEU A 45 3.60 18.90 22.25
C LEU A 45 4.96 18.32 21.82
N ASP A 46 5.30 17.17 22.37
CA ASP A 46 6.46 16.39 21.95
C ASP A 46 6.42 16.06 20.46
N LYS A 47 7.58 15.91 19.83
CA LYS A 47 7.74 15.62 18.39
C LYS A 47 6.99 14.34 18.00
N ASP A 48 7.09 13.30 18.82
CA ASP A 48 6.48 12.00 18.51
C ASP A 48 4.96 12.08 18.61
N VAL A 49 4.44 12.77 19.61
CA VAL A 49 2.99 13.03 19.72
C VAL A 49 2.48 13.82 18.52
N ARG A 50 3.21 14.83 18.06
CA ARG A 50 2.87 15.58 16.84
C ARG A 50 2.84 14.68 15.60
N ASN A 51 3.82 13.78 15.46
CA ASN A 51 3.87 12.83 14.35
C ASN A 51 2.70 11.86 14.37
N VAL A 52 2.30 11.36 15.55
CA VAL A 52 1.12 10.50 15.71
C VAL A 52 -0.16 11.25 15.30
N ILE A 53 -0.38 12.45 15.81
CA ILE A 53 -1.56 13.27 15.46
C ILE A 53 -1.59 13.54 13.95
N LYS A 54 -0.45 13.90 13.36
CA LYS A 54 -0.33 14.13 11.92
C LYS A 54 -0.68 12.87 11.11
N GLY A 55 -0.15 11.72 11.48
CA GLY A 55 -0.42 10.46 10.79
C GLY A 55 -1.91 10.08 10.85
N VAL A 56 -2.53 10.17 12.02
CA VAL A 56 -3.97 9.91 12.19
C VAL A 56 -4.82 10.88 11.37
N PHE A 57 -4.48 12.17 11.40
CA PHE A 57 -5.20 13.19 10.64
C PHE A 57 -5.12 12.93 9.13
N VAL A 58 -3.92 12.69 8.60
CA VAL A 58 -3.71 12.45 7.17
C VAL A 58 -4.43 11.18 6.71
N SER A 59 -4.29 10.07 7.46
CA SER A 59 -4.95 8.81 7.17
C SER A 59 -6.48 8.95 7.12
N SER A 60 -7.04 9.62 8.13
CA SER A 60 -8.49 9.87 8.19
C SER A 60 -8.96 10.76 7.04
N SER A 61 -8.21 11.82 6.74
CA SER A 61 -8.54 12.76 5.65
C SER A 61 -8.52 12.07 4.28
N VAL A 62 -7.58 11.18 4.04
CA VAL A 62 -7.49 10.37 2.81
C VAL A 62 -8.72 9.48 2.65
N ILE A 63 -9.10 8.73 3.69
CA ILE A 63 -10.27 7.84 3.64
C ILE A 63 -11.55 8.65 3.44
N ILE A 64 -11.72 9.73 4.21
CA ILE A 64 -12.91 10.59 4.14
C ILE A 64 -13.01 11.22 2.74
N SER A 65 -11.92 11.77 2.21
CA SER A 65 -11.93 12.39 0.88
C SER A 65 -12.27 11.40 -0.23
N TYR A 66 -11.75 10.17 -0.17
CA TYR A 66 -12.10 9.09 -1.08
C TYR A 66 -13.60 8.80 -1.03
N VAL A 67 -14.13 8.58 0.16
CA VAL A 67 -15.56 8.26 0.34
C VAL A 67 -16.44 9.40 -0.15
N LEU A 68 -16.14 10.64 0.22
CA LEU A 68 -16.91 11.81 -0.19
C LEU A 68 -16.83 12.05 -1.70
N PHE A 69 -15.64 11.93 -2.29
CA PHE A 69 -15.46 12.12 -3.73
C PHE A 69 -16.32 11.12 -4.53
N PHE A 70 -16.19 9.81 -4.29
CA PHE A 70 -16.92 8.82 -5.07
C PHE A 70 -18.42 8.75 -4.76
N LYS A 71 -18.81 9.07 -3.52
CA LYS A 71 -20.23 9.22 -3.17
C LYS A 71 -20.88 10.38 -3.93
N ASN A 72 -20.21 11.51 -4.07
CA ASN A 72 -20.79 12.71 -4.68
C ASN A 72 -20.59 12.74 -6.20
N TYR A 73 -19.40 12.38 -6.68
CA TYR A 73 -19.05 12.44 -8.11
C TYR A 73 -19.69 11.28 -8.90
N GLU A 74 -19.49 10.05 -8.44
CA GLU A 74 -20.08 8.86 -9.10
C GLU A 74 -21.50 8.54 -8.62
N ARG A 75 -21.97 9.19 -7.55
CA ARG A 75 -23.30 8.96 -6.95
C ARG A 75 -23.55 7.48 -6.62
N ARG A 76 -22.50 6.77 -6.20
CA ARG A 76 -22.55 5.35 -5.85
C ARG A 76 -22.33 5.11 -4.36
N LYS A 77 -22.74 3.93 -3.90
CA LYS A 77 -22.32 3.44 -2.57
C LYS A 77 -20.84 3.02 -2.65
N VAL A 78 -20.02 3.54 -1.74
CA VAL A 78 -18.62 3.16 -1.60
C VAL A 78 -18.54 1.90 -0.74
N VAL A 79 -18.34 0.76 -1.38
CA VAL A 79 -18.30 -0.56 -0.71
C VAL A 79 -16.88 -0.98 -0.33
N GLU A 80 -15.87 -0.35 -0.89
CA GLU A 80 -14.46 -0.67 -0.67
C GLU A 80 -14.02 -0.40 0.77
N PHE A 81 -14.71 0.49 1.49
CA PHE A 81 -14.54 0.77 2.91
C PHE A 81 -15.71 0.26 3.78
N ALA A 82 -16.43 -0.76 3.30
CA ALA A 82 -17.52 -1.32 4.08
C ALA A 82 -17.03 -1.91 5.41
N TYR A 83 -17.81 -1.69 6.46
CA TYR A 83 -17.54 -2.23 7.80
C TYR A 83 -17.78 -3.74 7.89
N GLN A 84 -18.59 -4.29 6.98
CA GLN A 84 -18.85 -5.72 6.94
C GLN A 84 -17.55 -6.48 6.67
N GLY A 85 -17.19 -7.37 7.60
CA GLY A 85 -15.94 -8.11 7.54
C GLY A 85 -14.67 -7.31 7.90
N LEU A 86 -14.79 -6.07 8.40
CA LEU A 86 -13.66 -5.22 8.77
C LEU A 86 -12.64 -5.96 9.65
N VAL A 87 -13.06 -6.46 10.79
CA VAL A 87 -12.17 -7.14 11.75
C VAL A 87 -11.50 -8.35 11.12
N LYS A 88 -12.25 -9.17 10.35
CA LYS A 88 -11.70 -10.30 9.61
C LYS A 88 -10.62 -9.86 8.60
N ASN A 89 -10.91 -8.83 7.81
CA ASN A 89 -9.98 -8.31 6.81
C ASN A 89 -8.71 -7.74 7.45
N LEU A 90 -8.83 -7.03 8.57
CA LEU A 90 -7.70 -6.48 9.29
C LEU A 90 -6.82 -7.59 9.89
N ILE A 91 -7.42 -8.57 10.58
CA ILE A 91 -6.67 -9.66 11.22
C ILE A 91 -5.97 -10.52 10.17
N ILE A 92 -6.70 -10.98 9.14
CA ILE A 92 -6.11 -11.86 8.12
C ILE A 92 -5.05 -11.08 7.32
N GLY A 93 -5.33 -9.84 6.91
CA GLY A 93 -4.38 -9.01 6.18
C GLY A 93 -3.09 -8.79 6.97
N ALA A 94 -3.22 -8.37 8.23
CA ALA A 94 -2.06 -8.15 9.10
C ALA A 94 -1.27 -9.45 9.34
N SER A 95 -1.95 -10.58 9.57
CA SER A 95 -1.29 -11.88 9.75
C SER A 95 -0.51 -12.30 8.50
N VAL A 96 -1.12 -12.15 7.33
CA VAL A 96 -0.45 -12.49 6.04
C VAL A 96 0.77 -11.58 5.84
N GLY A 97 0.63 -10.27 5.98
CA GLY A 97 1.75 -9.34 5.82
C GLY A 97 2.90 -9.61 6.78
N PHE A 98 2.58 -9.85 8.06
CA PHE A 98 3.56 -10.23 9.08
C PHE A 98 4.31 -11.51 8.74
N ILE A 99 3.58 -12.58 8.34
CA ILE A 99 4.16 -13.88 8.01
C ILE A 99 5.07 -13.76 6.78
N LEU A 100 4.59 -13.15 5.69
CA LEU A 100 5.36 -13.06 4.45
C LEU A 100 6.65 -12.25 4.65
N GLN A 101 6.58 -11.14 5.38
CA GLN A 101 7.77 -10.34 5.69
C GLN A 101 8.71 -11.05 6.65
N SER A 102 8.20 -11.75 7.65
CA SER A 102 9.01 -12.56 8.55
C SER A 102 9.74 -13.68 7.81
N LEU A 103 9.11 -14.32 6.83
CA LEU A 103 9.76 -15.31 5.96
C LEU A 103 10.86 -14.68 5.10
N THR A 104 10.66 -13.45 4.59
CA THR A 104 11.69 -12.73 3.85
C THR A 104 12.92 -12.47 4.72
N ILE A 105 12.75 -11.98 5.94
CA ILE A 105 13.85 -11.77 6.89
C ILE A 105 14.49 -13.09 7.33
N LEU A 106 13.69 -14.14 7.52
CA LEU A 106 14.20 -15.46 7.88
C LEU A 106 15.19 -16.00 6.84
N VAL A 107 14.91 -15.82 5.53
CA VAL A 107 15.85 -16.21 4.46
C VAL A 107 17.16 -15.43 4.58
N ILE A 108 17.12 -14.12 4.84
CA ILE A 108 18.33 -13.31 5.05
C ILE A 108 19.09 -13.80 6.29
N TYR A 109 18.39 -14.10 7.37
CA TYR A 109 18.98 -14.63 8.62
C TYR A 109 19.68 -15.98 8.41
N LEU A 110 19.01 -16.92 7.73
CA LEU A 110 19.58 -18.24 7.44
C LEU A 110 20.82 -18.19 6.53
N ASN A 111 20.94 -17.14 5.70
CA ASN A 111 22.15 -16.88 4.90
C ASN A 111 23.22 -16.08 5.67
N GLY A 112 23.04 -15.86 6.99
CA GLY A 112 23.99 -15.11 7.82
C GLY A 112 23.97 -13.60 7.60
N GLY A 113 23.03 -13.09 6.81
CA GLY A 113 22.94 -11.68 6.42
C GLY A 113 22.18 -10.78 7.41
N TYR A 114 21.50 -11.33 8.41
CA TYR A 114 20.75 -10.56 9.41
C TYR A 114 21.29 -10.84 10.82
N ARG A 115 21.67 -9.78 11.55
CA ARG A 115 22.18 -9.88 12.92
C ARG A 115 21.51 -8.84 13.81
N ILE A 116 20.91 -9.29 14.91
CA ILE A 116 20.39 -8.41 15.98
C ILE A 116 21.58 -7.85 16.77
N VAL A 117 21.63 -6.52 16.93
CA VAL A 117 22.64 -5.78 17.68
C VAL A 117 22.13 -5.42 19.06
N ALA A 118 20.87 -4.98 19.15
CA ALA A 118 20.23 -4.61 20.40
C ALA A 118 18.71 -4.82 20.33
N ILE A 119 18.07 -4.88 21.50
CA ILE A 119 16.62 -4.86 21.66
C ILE A 119 16.25 -3.54 22.32
N ASN A 120 15.48 -2.73 21.65
CA ASN A 120 15.07 -1.42 22.11
C ASN A 120 13.77 -1.47 22.92
N PRO A 121 13.46 -0.41 23.71
CA PRO A 121 12.18 -0.28 24.38
C PRO A 121 11.00 -0.36 23.41
N LEU A 122 9.87 -0.93 23.89
CA LEU A 122 8.66 -1.10 23.06
C LEU A 122 8.11 0.22 22.50
N SER A 123 8.38 1.36 23.18
CA SER A 123 7.99 2.68 22.68
C SER A 123 8.58 3.04 21.32
N PHE A 124 9.71 2.42 20.93
CA PHE A 124 10.37 2.67 19.64
C PHE A 124 9.54 2.22 18.43
N ILE A 125 8.51 1.36 18.63
CA ILE A 125 7.63 0.93 17.53
C ILE A 125 6.51 1.92 17.23
N VAL A 126 6.25 2.90 18.09
CA VAL A 126 5.07 3.80 17.97
C VAL A 126 5.13 4.64 16.69
N ILE A 127 6.28 5.25 16.41
CA ILE A 127 6.44 6.10 15.22
C ILE A 127 6.41 5.27 13.92
N PRO A 128 7.17 4.17 13.76
CA PRO A 128 7.04 3.33 12.58
C PRO A 128 5.63 2.74 12.42
N PHE A 129 4.92 2.39 13.50
CA PHE A 129 3.54 1.94 13.42
C PHE A 129 2.65 2.97 12.71
N VAL A 130 2.64 4.21 13.20
CA VAL A 130 1.81 5.28 12.63
C VAL A 130 2.26 5.65 11.22
N THR A 131 3.57 5.72 10.98
CA THR A 131 4.12 6.07 9.67
C THR A 131 3.75 5.01 8.63
N MET A 132 3.99 3.73 8.91
CA MET A 132 3.71 2.65 7.97
C MET A 132 2.20 2.45 7.73
N LEU A 133 1.37 2.67 8.76
CA LEU A 133 -0.08 2.69 8.59
C LEU A 133 -0.53 3.83 7.67
N THR A 134 0.02 5.02 7.86
CA THR A 134 -0.31 6.20 7.04
C THR A 134 0.11 5.99 5.59
N VAL A 135 1.34 5.52 5.35
CA VAL A 135 1.86 5.21 4.01
C VAL A 135 0.97 4.16 3.32
N SER A 136 0.67 3.06 4.00
CA SER A 136 -0.16 2.00 3.43
C SER A 136 -1.57 2.47 3.07
N ILE A 137 -2.20 3.31 3.90
CA ILE A 137 -3.52 3.90 3.58
C ILE A 137 -3.41 4.79 2.33
N ILE A 138 -2.41 5.67 2.28
CA ILE A 138 -2.20 6.60 1.16
C ILE A 138 -2.02 5.79 -0.15
N GLU A 139 -1.13 4.82 -0.15
CA GLU A 139 -0.77 4.07 -1.35
C GLU A 139 -1.89 3.12 -1.81
N GLU A 140 -2.57 2.43 -0.89
CA GLU A 140 -3.67 1.55 -1.27
C GLU A 140 -4.90 2.32 -1.76
N VAL A 141 -5.21 3.47 -1.17
CA VAL A 141 -6.28 4.34 -1.68
C VAL A 141 -5.94 4.86 -3.07
N LEU A 142 -4.70 5.31 -3.27
CA LEU A 142 -4.22 5.79 -4.56
C LEU A 142 -4.28 4.69 -5.64
N VAL A 143 -3.64 3.55 -5.36
CA VAL A 143 -3.39 2.54 -6.39
C VAL A 143 -4.58 1.59 -6.54
N ARG A 144 -5.14 1.07 -5.44
CA ARG A 144 -6.26 0.10 -5.49
C ARG A 144 -7.61 0.79 -5.50
N GLY A 145 -7.76 1.83 -4.69
CA GLY A 145 -9.02 2.57 -4.61
C GLY A 145 -9.32 3.38 -5.88
N ILE A 146 -8.34 4.07 -6.43
CA ILE A 146 -8.54 4.97 -7.58
C ILE A 146 -8.14 4.26 -8.88
N ILE A 147 -6.85 3.96 -9.06
CA ILE A 147 -6.31 3.51 -10.37
C ILE A 147 -6.88 2.14 -10.72
N PHE A 148 -6.69 1.14 -9.87
CA PHE A 148 -7.15 -0.23 -10.14
C PHE A 148 -8.66 -0.29 -10.34
N ARG A 149 -9.44 0.22 -9.39
CA ARG A 149 -10.91 0.12 -9.42
C ARG A 149 -11.52 0.73 -10.69
N ILE A 150 -11.11 1.95 -11.05
CA ILE A 150 -11.66 2.64 -12.22
C ILE A 150 -11.21 1.94 -13.52
N THR A 151 -9.98 1.44 -13.55
CA THR A 151 -9.45 0.68 -14.69
C THR A 151 -10.19 -0.64 -14.85
N GLU A 152 -10.46 -1.34 -13.74
CA GLU A 152 -11.16 -2.62 -13.72
C GLU A 152 -12.58 -2.53 -14.29
N GLU A 153 -13.31 -1.44 -14.03
CA GLU A 153 -14.66 -1.21 -14.55
C GLU A 153 -14.74 -1.35 -16.08
N LYS A 154 -13.68 -1.00 -16.80
CA LYS A 154 -13.65 -1.06 -18.27
C LYS A 154 -12.81 -2.23 -18.80
N LEU A 155 -11.62 -2.41 -18.24
CA LEU A 155 -10.63 -3.33 -18.80
C LEU A 155 -10.61 -4.69 -18.11
N GLY A 156 -11.40 -4.87 -17.04
CA GLY A 156 -11.43 -6.10 -16.27
C GLY A 156 -10.25 -6.28 -15.31
N SER A 157 -10.37 -7.28 -14.44
CA SER A 157 -9.46 -7.46 -13.30
C SER A 157 -8.00 -7.69 -13.70
N TYR A 158 -7.73 -8.50 -14.71
CA TYR A 158 -6.35 -8.86 -15.07
C TYR A 158 -5.57 -7.67 -15.65
N ILE A 159 -6.20 -6.87 -16.53
CA ILE A 159 -5.53 -5.69 -17.10
C ILE A 159 -5.35 -4.62 -16.02
N ALA A 160 -6.36 -4.40 -15.19
CA ALA A 160 -6.26 -3.46 -14.06
C ALA A 160 -5.16 -3.87 -13.08
N LEU A 161 -5.04 -5.17 -12.78
CA LEU A 161 -3.98 -5.72 -11.94
C LEU A 161 -2.59 -5.42 -12.53
N THR A 162 -2.39 -5.72 -13.81
CA THR A 162 -1.10 -5.48 -14.47
C THR A 162 -0.75 -3.99 -14.48
N ILE A 163 -1.67 -3.13 -14.92
CA ILE A 163 -1.43 -1.68 -15.00
C ILE A 163 -1.12 -1.09 -13.61
N SER A 164 -1.95 -1.41 -12.61
CA SER A 164 -1.76 -0.85 -11.27
C SER A 164 -0.49 -1.34 -10.59
N SER A 165 -0.06 -2.58 -10.84
CA SER A 165 1.17 -3.14 -10.29
C SER A 165 2.41 -2.53 -10.93
N LEU A 166 2.39 -2.31 -12.26
CA LEU A 166 3.47 -1.61 -12.96
C LEU A 166 3.58 -0.15 -12.49
N ILE A 167 2.45 0.54 -12.30
CA ILE A 167 2.45 1.90 -11.75
C ILE A 167 3.02 1.89 -10.32
N PHE A 168 2.65 0.91 -9.49
CA PHE A 168 3.16 0.80 -8.13
C PHE A 168 4.68 0.65 -8.09
N GLY A 169 5.25 -0.25 -8.89
CA GLY A 169 6.70 -0.39 -9.02
C GLY A 169 7.38 0.85 -9.60
N ALA A 170 6.77 1.49 -10.62
CA ALA A 170 7.30 2.71 -11.22
C ALA A 170 7.35 3.90 -10.25
N LEU A 171 6.34 4.06 -9.39
CA LEU A 171 6.34 5.10 -8.36
C LEU A 171 7.51 4.93 -7.38
N HIS A 172 7.90 3.69 -7.06
CA HIS A 172 9.02 3.39 -6.16
C HIS A 172 10.40 3.63 -6.78
N LEU A 173 10.50 3.79 -8.12
CA LEU A 173 11.75 4.20 -8.76
C LEU A 173 12.16 5.63 -8.41
N ALA A 174 11.25 6.44 -7.89
CA ALA A 174 11.56 7.78 -7.37
C ALA A 174 12.15 7.77 -5.95
N ASN A 175 12.14 6.63 -5.27
CA ASN A 175 12.68 6.52 -3.91
C ASN A 175 14.23 6.48 -3.91
N PRO A 176 14.87 6.91 -2.81
CA PRO A 176 16.32 6.76 -2.64
C PRO A 176 16.74 5.29 -2.80
N HIS A 177 17.97 5.09 -3.26
CA HIS A 177 18.58 3.76 -3.45
C HIS A 177 17.78 2.78 -4.31
N SER A 178 16.80 3.28 -5.08
CA SER A 178 16.03 2.46 -6.02
C SER A 178 16.88 2.07 -7.22
N SER A 179 16.57 0.90 -7.77
CA SER A 179 17.13 0.38 -9.01
C SER A 179 16.00 -0.18 -9.86
N LEU A 180 16.27 -0.46 -11.14
CA LEU A 180 15.30 -1.15 -11.99
C LEU A 180 14.91 -2.50 -11.39
N LEU A 181 15.86 -3.20 -10.77
CA LEU A 181 15.61 -4.49 -10.10
C LEU A 181 14.66 -4.32 -8.91
N SER A 182 14.92 -3.36 -8.01
CA SER A 182 14.03 -3.10 -6.88
C SER A 182 12.62 -2.66 -7.33
N GLY A 183 12.52 -1.85 -8.38
CA GLY A 183 11.23 -1.47 -8.99
C GLY A 183 10.45 -2.68 -9.52
N LEU A 184 11.14 -3.65 -10.16
CA LEU A 184 10.54 -4.91 -10.59
C LEU A 184 10.10 -5.77 -9.39
N CYS A 185 10.91 -5.85 -8.34
CA CYS A 185 10.54 -6.55 -7.10
C CYS A 185 9.28 -5.93 -6.47
N VAL A 186 9.22 -4.61 -6.35
CA VAL A 186 8.04 -3.90 -5.81
C VAL A 186 6.81 -4.06 -6.72
N THR A 187 7.00 -4.21 -8.04
CA THR A 187 5.89 -4.55 -8.94
C THR A 187 5.22 -5.86 -8.52
N THR A 188 5.98 -6.87 -8.06
CA THR A 188 5.40 -8.14 -7.58
C THR A 188 4.62 -7.98 -6.28
N ALA A 189 5.06 -7.11 -5.37
CA ALA A 189 4.26 -6.70 -4.22
C ALA A 189 2.97 -5.99 -4.68
N GLY A 190 3.05 -5.19 -5.74
CA GLY A 190 1.90 -4.62 -6.42
C GLY A 190 0.91 -5.67 -6.90
N PHE A 191 1.38 -6.76 -7.52
CA PHE A 191 0.55 -7.89 -7.92
C PHE A 191 -0.13 -8.57 -6.72
N LEU A 192 0.59 -8.79 -5.62
CA LEU A 192 0.03 -9.37 -4.41
C LEU A 192 -1.12 -8.50 -3.86
N LEU A 193 -0.86 -7.22 -3.63
CA LEU A 193 -1.84 -6.30 -3.04
C LEU A 193 -3.08 -6.12 -3.94
N GLY A 194 -2.89 -6.07 -5.27
CA GLY A 194 -4.00 -6.04 -6.22
C GLY A 194 -4.80 -7.35 -6.24
N SER A 195 -4.14 -8.51 -6.14
CA SER A 195 -4.80 -9.83 -6.06
C SER A 195 -5.63 -9.98 -4.79
N VAL A 196 -5.11 -9.47 -3.67
CA VAL A 196 -5.82 -9.42 -2.38
C VAL A 196 -7.04 -8.49 -2.48
N PHE A 197 -6.93 -7.36 -3.18
CA PHE A 197 -8.06 -6.47 -3.41
C PHE A 197 -9.15 -7.14 -4.28
N ILE A 198 -8.79 -7.85 -5.34
CA ILE A 198 -9.72 -8.66 -6.14
C ILE A 198 -10.43 -9.69 -5.25
N TYR A 199 -9.67 -10.38 -4.40
CA TYR A 199 -10.22 -11.40 -3.50
C TYR A 199 -11.17 -10.85 -2.45
N SER A 200 -10.80 -9.76 -1.80
CA SER A 200 -11.59 -9.20 -0.69
C SER A 200 -12.70 -8.25 -1.13
N ARG A 201 -12.54 -7.58 -2.28
CA ARG A 201 -13.37 -6.45 -2.72
C ARG A 201 -13.47 -5.34 -1.67
N ASN A 202 -12.46 -5.23 -0.83
CA ASN A 202 -12.42 -4.34 0.31
C ASN A 202 -10.98 -3.83 0.54
N LEU A 203 -10.80 -2.53 0.75
CA LEU A 203 -9.49 -1.92 0.92
C LEU A 203 -8.84 -2.22 2.28
N TRP A 204 -9.63 -2.57 3.30
CA TRP A 204 -9.06 -2.88 4.61
C TRP A 204 -8.10 -4.06 4.60
N PHE A 205 -8.32 -5.05 3.71
CA PHE A 205 -7.42 -6.19 3.62
C PHE A 205 -6.04 -5.82 3.03
N PRO A 206 -5.94 -5.23 1.81
CA PRO A 206 -4.63 -4.83 1.29
C PRO A 206 -3.96 -3.76 2.15
N ILE A 207 -4.70 -2.81 2.76
CA ILE A 207 -4.15 -1.85 3.71
C ILE A 207 -3.51 -2.57 4.90
N ALA A 208 -4.19 -3.54 5.51
CA ALA A 208 -3.67 -4.27 6.67
C ALA A 208 -2.47 -5.15 6.31
N LEU A 209 -2.48 -5.80 5.13
CA LEU A 209 -1.36 -6.60 4.65
C LEU A 209 -0.14 -5.71 4.39
N HIS A 210 -0.31 -4.63 3.65
CA HIS A 210 0.74 -3.69 3.31
C HIS A 210 1.33 -3.03 4.57
N PHE A 211 0.48 -2.55 5.47
CA PHE A 211 0.88 -2.02 6.76
C PHE A 211 1.72 -3.04 7.54
N ALA A 212 1.23 -4.26 7.70
CA ALA A 212 1.92 -5.26 8.49
C ALA A 212 3.25 -5.69 7.85
N TRP A 213 3.33 -5.78 6.52
CA TRP A 213 4.58 -5.98 5.80
C TRP A 213 5.59 -4.89 6.15
N ASN A 214 5.25 -3.63 5.91
CA ASN A 214 6.17 -2.50 6.13
C ASN A 214 6.52 -2.31 7.61
N PHE A 215 5.53 -2.43 8.50
CA PHE A 215 5.75 -2.30 9.94
C PHE A 215 6.63 -3.43 10.50
N THR A 216 6.44 -4.66 10.06
CA THR A 216 7.27 -5.79 10.44
C THR A 216 8.72 -5.56 9.98
N GLN A 217 8.92 -5.07 8.76
CA GLN A 217 10.23 -4.77 8.21
C GLN A 217 10.94 -3.66 8.99
N SER A 218 10.31 -2.50 9.10
CA SER A 218 10.95 -1.31 9.70
C SER A 218 10.81 -1.26 11.21
N GLY A 219 9.61 -1.45 11.75
CA GLY A 219 9.31 -1.26 13.17
C GLY A 219 9.73 -2.44 14.05
N ILE A 220 9.65 -3.67 13.53
CA ILE A 220 10.02 -4.86 14.30
C ILE A 220 11.46 -5.25 13.99
N PHE A 221 11.79 -5.60 12.75
CA PHE A 221 13.11 -6.12 12.37
C PHE A 221 14.16 -5.04 12.10
N GLY A 222 13.82 -3.76 12.16
CA GLY A 222 14.78 -2.66 12.03
C GLY A 222 15.50 -2.62 10.69
N ALA A 223 14.83 -3.04 9.61
CA ALA A 223 15.35 -2.96 8.26
C ALA A 223 14.90 -1.66 7.57
N VAL A 224 15.69 -1.22 6.59
CA VAL A 224 15.31 -0.13 5.68
C VAL A 224 14.07 -0.56 4.90
N THR A 225 13.17 0.39 4.59
CA THR A 225 11.97 0.13 3.81
C THR A 225 11.92 1.08 2.62
N SER A 226 11.83 0.51 1.42
CA SER A 226 11.71 1.21 0.12
C SER A 226 12.79 2.28 -0.10
N GLY A 227 14.03 2.02 0.33
CA GLY A 227 15.15 2.94 0.18
C GLY A 227 15.11 4.18 1.06
N ASN A 228 14.13 4.31 1.96
CA ASN A 228 14.01 5.45 2.86
C ASN A 228 14.93 5.32 4.07
N GLU A 229 15.08 6.39 4.84
CA GLU A 229 15.87 6.37 6.07
C GLU A 229 15.34 5.32 7.07
N LYS A 230 16.29 4.71 7.78
CA LYS A 230 15.97 3.74 8.82
C LYS A 230 15.21 4.43 9.96
N SER A 231 14.06 3.88 10.32
CA SER A 231 13.26 4.36 11.46
C SER A 231 13.75 3.74 12.78
N SER A 232 13.24 4.25 13.91
CA SER A 232 13.31 3.54 15.19
C SER A 232 12.63 2.17 15.07
N SER A 233 13.07 1.19 15.86
CA SER A 233 12.57 -0.19 15.76
C SER A 233 12.74 -0.95 17.06
N LEU A 234 11.99 -2.04 17.23
CA LEU A 234 12.12 -2.94 18.37
C LEU A 234 13.50 -3.63 18.37
N LEU A 235 13.88 -4.19 17.21
CA LEU A 235 15.18 -4.83 17.02
C LEU A 235 16.10 -3.88 16.28
N GLU A 236 17.20 -3.51 16.90
CA GLU A 236 18.30 -2.87 16.17
C GLU A 236 19.07 -3.96 15.46
N ALA A 237 19.11 -3.89 14.12
CA ALA A 237 19.72 -4.94 13.31
C ALA A 237 20.71 -4.36 12.29
N LYS A 238 21.73 -5.19 11.96
CA LYS A 238 22.62 -5.01 10.81
C LYS A 238 22.24 -6.05 9.76
N ILE A 239 22.09 -5.57 8.51
CA ILE A 239 21.85 -6.42 7.35
C ILE A 239 23.04 -6.27 6.42
N GLN A 240 23.68 -7.38 6.06
CA GLN A 240 24.88 -7.44 5.22
C GLN A 240 24.83 -8.68 4.33
N GLY A 241 25.52 -8.63 3.19
CA GLY A 241 25.61 -9.77 2.28
C GLY A 241 25.23 -9.41 0.84
N LEU A 242 24.98 -10.41 0.04
CA LEU A 242 24.63 -10.24 -1.39
C LEU A 242 23.34 -9.44 -1.54
N GLU A 243 23.38 -8.38 -2.33
CA GLU A 243 22.24 -7.48 -2.58
C GLU A 243 20.99 -8.23 -3.06
N ILE A 244 21.16 -9.25 -3.92
CA ILE A 244 20.05 -10.06 -4.40
C ILE A 244 19.28 -10.79 -3.29
N ILE A 245 19.93 -11.05 -2.13
CA ILE A 245 19.31 -11.71 -0.96
C ILE A 245 18.86 -10.66 0.06
N THR A 246 19.65 -9.60 0.29
CA THR A 246 19.36 -8.61 1.33
C THR A 246 18.47 -7.47 0.86
N GLY A 247 18.37 -7.25 -0.47
CA GLY A 247 17.76 -6.07 -1.09
C GLY A 247 18.63 -4.82 -1.03
N GLY A 248 19.88 -4.93 -0.53
CA GLY A 248 20.83 -3.82 -0.45
C GLY A 248 20.33 -2.65 0.39
N GLU A 249 20.65 -1.44 -0.06
CA GLU A 249 20.22 -0.19 0.58
C GLU A 249 18.74 0.14 0.36
N PHE A 250 18.10 -0.51 -0.62
CA PHE A 250 16.65 -0.37 -0.83
C PHE A 250 15.84 -1.07 0.27
N GLY A 251 16.34 -2.20 0.75
CA GLY A 251 15.70 -2.99 1.81
C GLY A 251 15.21 -4.37 1.34
N PRO A 252 14.85 -5.24 2.31
CA PRO A 252 14.48 -6.64 2.08
C PRO A 252 13.42 -6.90 0.99
N GLU A 253 12.49 -5.99 0.76
CA GLU A 253 11.48 -6.10 -0.30
C GLU A 253 12.09 -6.03 -1.72
N GLY A 254 13.30 -5.51 -1.87
CA GLY A 254 14.07 -5.54 -3.12
C GLY A 254 14.76 -6.86 -3.39
N SER A 255 14.57 -7.89 -2.57
CA SER A 255 15.24 -9.19 -2.68
C SER A 255 14.48 -10.20 -3.53
N ILE A 256 15.21 -11.20 -4.02
CA ILE A 256 14.63 -12.26 -4.84
C ILE A 256 13.61 -13.11 -4.08
N GLN A 257 13.86 -13.42 -2.81
CA GLN A 257 12.93 -14.19 -1.99
C GLN A 257 11.64 -13.40 -1.71
N ALA A 258 11.72 -12.07 -1.48
CA ALA A 258 10.53 -11.24 -1.35
C ALA A 258 9.68 -11.29 -2.63
N THR A 259 10.33 -11.19 -3.79
CA THR A 259 9.68 -11.33 -5.11
C THR A 259 8.95 -12.66 -5.24
N LEU A 260 9.64 -13.79 -4.96
CA LEU A 260 9.05 -15.12 -5.07
C LEU A 260 7.90 -15.34 -4.09
N ILE A 261 8.04 -14.89 -2.84
CA ILE A 261 7.00 -14.95 -1.80
C ILE A 261 5.77 -14.15 -2.25
N CYS A 262 5.96 -12.92 -2.74
CA CYS A 262 4.86 -12.09 -3.24
C CYS A 262 4.15 -12.73 -4.44
N LEU A 263 4.89 -13.28 -5.41
CA LEU A 263 4.31 -13.95 -6.58
C LEU A 263 3.50 -15.19 -6.19
N ILE A 264 4.03 -16.04 -5.33
CA ILE A 264 3.32 -17.23 -4.84
C ILE A 264 2.02 -16.82 -4.14
N ALA A 265 2.09 -15.86 -3.23
CA ALA A 265 0.91 -15.37 -2.52
C ALA A 265 -0.11 -14.72 -3.48
N ALA A 266 0.36 -13.93 -4.48
CA ALA A 266 -0.51 -13.34 -5.50
C ALA A 266 -1.26 -14.41 -6.31
N VAL A 267 -0.57 -15.47 -6.74
CA VAL A 267 -1.17 -16.60 -7.46
C VAL A 267 -2.23 -17.29 -6.62
N ILE A 268 -1.97 -17.52 -5.32
CA ILE A 268 -2.94 -18.12 -4.40
C ILE A 268 -4.20 -17.24 -4.33
N PHE A 269 -4.07 -15.92 -4.10
CA PHE A 269 -5.23 -15.03 -4.02
C PHE A 269 -5.97 -14.89 -5.35
N LEU A 270 -5.28 -14.93 -6.50
CA LEU A 270 -5.92 -14.96 -7.81
C LEU A 270 -6.71 -16.25 -8.03
N PHE A 271 -6.15 -17.39 -7.65
CA PHE A 271 -6.84 -18.67 -7.72
C PHE A 271 -8.11 -18.68 -6.85
N LEU A 272 -8.01 -18.19 -5.61
CA LEU A 272 -9.16 -18.04 -4.72
C LEU A 272 -10.21 -17.05 -5.28
N SER A 273 -9.76 -16.00 -5.94
CA SER A 273 -10.64 -15.01 -6.59
C SER A 273 -11.37 -15.61 -7.80
N PHE A 274 -10.68 -16.43 -8.59
CA PHE A 274 -11.26 -17.13 -9.72
C PHE A 274 -12.34 -18.12 -9.27
N ASN A 275 -12.04 -18.96 -8.29
CA ASN A 275 -12.98 -19.92 -7.74
C ASN A 275 -14.18 -19.24 -7.03
N GLY A 276 -13.96 -18.05 -6.49
CA GLY A 276 -15.00 -17.23 -5.86
C GLY A 276 -15.82 -16.36 -6.84
N ASN A 277 -15.64 -16.51 -8.16
CA ASN A 277 -16.28 -15.70 -9.20
C ASN A 277 -16.12 -14.18 -8.99
N LYS A 278 -14.93 -13.75 -8.52
CA LYS A 278 -14.65 -12.34 -8.21
C LYS A 278 -13.89 -11.61 -9.33
N ILE A 279 -13.52 -12.33 -10.37
CA ILE A 279 -12.84 -11.77 -11.54
C ILE A 279 -13.85 -11.06 -12.45
N ILE A 280 -13.65 -9.78 -12.68
CA ILE A 280 -14.48 -8.98 -13.60
C ILE A 280 -13.89 -9.10 -15.00
N LYS A 281 -14.75 -9.46 -15.97
CA LYS A 281 -14.39 -9.51 -17.39
C LYS A 281 -14.32 -8.09 -17.97
N PRO A 282 -13.48 -7.83 -18.99
CA PRO A 282 -13.46 -6.55 -19.69
C PRO A 282 -14.79 -6.30 -20.41
N TYR A 283 -15.13 -5.02 -20.64
CA TYR A 283 -16.42 -4.61 -21.18
C TYR A 283 -16.77 -5.25 -22.54
N TRP A 284 -15.76 -5.60 -23.36
CA TRP A 284 -15.96 -6.29 -24.65
C TRP A 284 -16.21 -7.80 -24.55
N ARG A 285 -16.21 -8.34 -23.33
CA ARG A 285 -16.47 -9.77 -23.04
C ARG A 285 -17.61 -9.97 -22.03
N GLN A 286 -18.27 -8.89 -21.65
CA GLN A 286 -19.49 -8.88 -20.83
C GLN A 286 -20.72 -8.94 -21.77
#